data_d6490d1b34eb8e254653066d23782033
#
_entry.id   d6490d1b34eb8e254653066d23782033
#
_cell.length_a   1.000
_cell.length_b   1.000
_cell.length_c   1.000
_cell.angle_alpha   90.00
_cell.angle_beta   90.00
_cell.angle_gamma   90.00
#
_symmetry.space_group_name_H-M   'P 1'
#
loop_
_entity.id
_entity.type
_entity.pdbx_description
1 polymer ?
#
loop_
_entity_poly.entity_id
_entity_poly.type
_entity_poly.pdbx_seq_one_letter_code
_entity_poly.pdbx_strand_id
1 'polypeptide(L)'
;MNRQYAELVGPSPQHPLPPAAPVRRTARNVLVVENDQRAAETLLRGLTRQGYAARGVDTGAQALRGHRDADLILLDLDLPDLDGLEVCRAIRSISDTPIITVTARRSELDCVLGLQAGSDDYLVKPYGFRELLARMDAVMRRSHGRPATADTGRVITHAGLRIDVAARAATLRGEPLDLTRKEFDLLHLLAVQAGTVLTRRQIMAHVWDDAWSPRGRTVDTHVGTLRAKLGSSAWIVTVRGVGFRLGGP
;
A
#
# COMPACT_ATOMS: atom_id res chain seq x y z
N MET A 1 25.79 -65.36 24.73
CA MET A 1 26.56 -64.29 25.36
C MET A 1 26.55 -63.13 24.41
N ASN A 2 25.85 -62.00 24.61
CA ASN A 2 25.44 -61.29 25.78
C ASN A 2 24.12 -60.54 25.49
N ARG A 3 23.06 -60.88 26.21
CA ARG A 3 21.87 -60.08 26.43
C ARG A 3 22.14 -59.30 27.73
N GLN A 4 22.59 -58.04 27.64
CA GLN A 4 22.70 -57.20 28.88
C GLN A 4 23.23 -55.77 28.60
N TYR A 5 22.66 -55.03 27.66
CA TYR A 5 22.85 -53.55 27.60
C TYR A 5 21.67 -52.82 26.96
N ALA A 6 20.45 -53.28 27.20
CA ALA A 6 19.24 -52.65 26.65
C ALA A 6 18.32 -51.99 27.72
N GLU A 7 18.86 -51.56 28.84
CA GLU A 7 18.05 -50.91 29.90
C GLU A 7 18.87 -49.83 30.61
N LEU A 8 19.15 -48.69 29.96
CA LEU A 8 19.62 -47.50 30.67
C LEU A 8 19.49 -46.19 29.84
N VAL A 9 18.46 -46.06 28.99
CA VAL A 9 18.14 -44.76 28.42
C VAL A 9 16.64 -44.49 28.74
N GLY A 10 16.40 -44.00 29.94
CA GLY A 10 15.10 -43.46 30.32
C GLY A 10 14.82 -42.19 29.49
N PRO A 11 13.54 -41.89 29.20
CA PRO A 11 13.20 -40.68 28.42
C PRO A 11 13.66 -39.44 29.19
N SER A 12 14.46 -38.62 28.53
CA SER A 12 14.85 -37.30 29.02
C SER A 12 13.61 -36.48 29.37
N PRO A 13 13.56 -35.80 30.53
CA PRO A 13 12.44 -34.95 30.88
C PRO A 13 12.34 -33.84 29.86
N GLN A 14 11.27 -33.82 29.06
CA GLN A 14 10.90 -32.69 28.23
C GLN A 14 10.59 -31.51 29.15
N HIS A 15 11.53 -30.59 29.29
CA HIS A 15 11.24 -29.29 29.88
C HIS A 15 10.26 -28.57 28.95
N PRO A 16 9.06 -28.16 29.41
CA PRO A 16 8.18 -27.34 28.59
C PRO A 16 8.92 -26.01 28.30
N LEU A 17 9.06 -25.69 27.02
CA LEU A 17 9.56 -24.39 26.60
C LEU A 17 8.70 -23.32 27.29
N PRO A 18 9.31 -22.28 27.87
CA PRO A 18 8.55 -21.18 28.45
C PRO A 18 7.66 -20.58 27.38
N PRO A 19 6.43 -20.16 27.70
CA PRO A 19 5.55 -19.50 26.72
C PRO A 19 6.29 -18.32 26.13
N ALA A 20 6.32 -18.25 24.80
CA ALA A 20 6.95 -17.14 24.08
C ALA A 20 6.36 -15.83 24.62
N ALA A 21 7.22 -14.97 25.15
CA ALA A 21 6.80 -13.66 25.64
C ALA A 21 6.03 -12.94 24.52
N PRO A 22 4.91 -12.26 24.82
CA PRO A 22 4.15 -11.55 23.81
C PRO A 22 5.09 -10.52 23.17
N VAL A 23 5.35 -10.66 21.87
CA VAL A 23 6.08 -9.67 21.11
C VAL A 23 5.31 -8.37 21.26
N ARG A 24 5.83 -7.41 22.02
CA ARG A 24 5.27 -6.07 22.13
C ARG A 24 5.30 -5.48 20.74
N ARG A 25 4.17 -5.51 20.05
CA ARG A 25 4.00 -4.76 18.81
C ARG A 25 4.19 -3.30 19.18
N THR A 26 5.29 -2.70 18.75
CA THR A 26 5.47 -1.25 18.86
C THR A 26 4.25 -0.58 18.23
N ALA A 27 3.66 0.38 18.95
CA ALA A 27 2.51 1.11 18.42
C ALA A 27 2.91 1.74 17.08
N ARG A 28 2.07 1.59 16.05
CA ARG A 28 2.32 2.19 14.73
C ARG A 28 2.09 3.68 14.78
N ASN A 29 3.01 4.45 14.26
CA ASN A 29 2.96 5.91 14.21
C ASN A 29 2.07 6.38 13.05
N VAL A 30 1.01 7.10 13.34
CA VAL A 30 0.12 7.68 12.33
C VAL A 30 0.21 9.20 12.39
N LEU A 31 0.59 9.82 11.28
CA LEU A 31 0.55 11.27 11.12
C LEU A 31 -0.80 11.66 10.52
N VAL A 32 -1.56 12.46 11.26
CA VAL A 32 -2.85 13.04 10.82
C VAL A 32 -2.61 14.48 10.42
N VAL A 33 -2.83 14.80 9.14
CA VAL A 33 -2.72 16.15 8.57
C VAL A 33 -4.13 16.65 8.32
N GLU A 34 -4.64 17.47 9.22
CA GLU A 34 -6.03 17.93 9.24
C GLU A 34 -6.10 19.33 9.88
N ASN A 35 -6.64 20.31 9.18
CA ASN A 35 -6.74 21.67 9.64
C ASN A 35 -8.00 21.96 10.48
N ASP A 36 -9.05 21.14 10.36
CA ASP A 36 -10.19 21.22 11.29
C ASP A 36 -9.81 20.59 12.63
N GLN A 37 -9.64 21.42 13.65
CA GLN A 37 -9.22 20.99 14.96
C GLN A 37 -10.16 19.94 15.58
N ARG A 38 -11.49 20.08 15.38
CA ARG A 38 -12.47 19.13 15.94
C ARG A 38 -12.41 17.78 15.24
N ALA A 39 -12.24 17.79 13.92
CA ALA A 39 -12.06 16.58 13.14
C ALA A 39 -10.74 15.87 13.53
N ALA A 40 -9.64 16.64 13.62
CA ALA A 40 -8.33 16.14 14.04
C ALA A 40 -8.39 15.48 15.43
N GLU A 41 -8.93 16.18 16.45
CA GLU A 41 -9.05 15.64 17.80
C GLU A 41 -9.91 14.37 17.86
N THR A 42 -11.00 14.33 17.12
CA THR A 42 -11.89 13.16 17.08
C THR A 42 -11.16 11.96 16.47
N LEU A 43 -10.43 12.18 15.38
CA LEU A 43 -9.66 11.18 14.69
C LEU A 43 -8.50 10.67 15.56
N LEU A 44 -7.73 11.56 16.17
CA LEU A 44 -6.62 11.23 17.06
C LEU A 44 -7.08 10.38 18.25
N ARG A 45 -8.18 10.78 18.93
CA ARG A 45 -8.75 9.99 20.02
C ARG A 45 -9.20 8.60 19.55
N GLY A 46 -9.82 8.52 18.36
CA GLY A 46 -10.25 7.25 17.78
C GLY A 46 -9.07 6.32 17.52
N LEU A 47 -8.02 6.82 16.88
CA LEU A 47 -6.82 6.06 16.55
C LEU A 47 -6.07 5.60 17.80
N THR A 48 -5.92 6.47 18.81
CA THR A 48 -5.26 6.11 20.08
C THR A 48 -6.00 4.98 20.79
N ARG A 49 -7.35 4.98 20.79
CA ARG A 49 -8.16 3.88 21.35
C ARG A 49 -7.94 2.55 20.61
N GLN A 50 -7.52 2.57 19.36
CA GLN A 50 -7.18 1.40 18.56
C GLN A 50 -5.70 0.98 18.70
N GLY A 51 -4.93 1.66 19.56
CA GLY A 51 -3.54 1.32 19.85
C GLY A 51 -2.52 1.92 18.88
N TYR A 52 -2.91 2.91 18.07
CA TYR A 52 -1.98 3.68 17.25
C TYR A 52 -1.33 4.81 18.07
N ALA A 53 -0.05 5.09 17.78
CA ALA A 53 0.60 6.32 18.23
C ALA A 53 0.26 7.43 17.21
N ALA A 54 -0.87 8.12 17.42
CA ALA A 54 -1.35 9.12 16.48
C ALA A 54 -0.87 10.54 16.87
N ARG A 55 -0.37 11.27 15.89
CA ARG A 55 0.07 12.66 16.01
C ARG A 55 -0.62 13.53 14.96
N GLY A 56 -1.14 14.69 15.37
CA GLY A 56 -1.80 15.66 14.49
C GLY A 56 -0.87 16.81 14.10
N VAL A 57 -1.03 17.29 12.87
CA VAL A 57 -0.51 18.56 12.36
C VAL A 57 -1.59 19.22 11.51
N ASP A 58 -1.58 20.55 11.40
CA ASP A 58 -2.64 21.34 10.76
C ASP A 58 -2.21 22.01 9.44
N THR A 59 -0.94 21.85 9.03
CA THR A 59 -0.37 22.47 7.83
C THR A 59 0.44 21.49 6.99
N GLY A 60 0.52 21.77 5.69
CA GLY A 60 1.35 21.01 4.75
C GLY A 60 2.84 21.11 5.08
N ALA A 61 3.31 22.29 5.51
CA ALA A 61 4.70 22.49 5.92
C ALA A 61 5.08 21.63 7.13
N GLN A 62 4.17 21.44 8.10
CA GLN A 62 4.41 20.53 9.23
C GLN A 62 4.38 19.07 8.80
N ALA A 63 3.50 18.70 7.87
CA ALA A 63 3.45 17.36 7.29
C ALA A 63 4.76 17.00 6.61
N LEU A 64 5.32 17.92 5.80
CA LEU A 64 6.60 17.74 5.12
C LEU A 64 7.79 17.57 6.09
N ARG A 65 7.75 18.19 7.26
CA ARG A 65 8.77 17.99 8.30
C ARG A 65 8.58 16.71 9.09
N GLY A 66 7.32 16.31 9.29
CA GLY A 66 6.96 15.23 10.21
C GLY A 66 6.77 13.86 9.60
N HIS A 67 6.76 13.71 8.27
CA HIS A 67 6.39 12.46 7.60
C HIS A 67 7.36 11.28 7.87
N ARG A 68 8.64 11.58 8.15
CA ARG A 68 9.70 10.53 8.24
C ARG A 68 9.50 9.54 9.39
N ASP A 69 8.86 9.99 10.48
CA ASP A 69 8.61 9.16 11.66
C ASP A 69 7.26 8.45 11.60
N ALA A 70 6.53 8.57 10.51
CA ALA A 70 5.20 7.99 10.34
C ALA A 70 5.26 6.66 9.60
N ASP A 71 4.50 5.67 10.10
CA ASP A 71 4.23 4.41 9.41
C ASP A 71 3.06 4.55 8.42
N LEU A 72 2.24 5.59 8.61
CA LEU A 72 1.11 5.97 7.74
C LEU A 72 0.81 7.45 7.90
N ILE A 73 0.42 8.09 6.80
CA ILE A 73 -0.05 9.48 6.76
C ILE A 73 -1.52 9.48 6.34
N LEU A 74 -2.37 10.14 7.13
CA LEU A 74 -3.73 10.53 6.74
C LEU A 74 -3.67 12.00 6.36
N LEU A 75 -3.92 12.31 5.08
CA LEU A 75 -3.68 13.63 4.50
C LEU A 75 -4.99 14.26 4.00
N ASP A 76 -5.40 15.38 4.59
CA ASP A 76 -6.40 16.24 3.96
C ASP A 76 -5.75 17.03 2.80
N LEU A 77 -6.51 17.28 1.77
CA LEU A 77 -6.07 18.09 0.64
C LEU A 77 -6.34 19.58 0.83
N ASP A 78 -7.29 19.93 1.70
CA ASP A 78 -7.71 21.31 1.95
C ASP A 78 -6.92 21.89 3.13
N LEU A 79 -5.61 22.14 2.91
CA LEU A 79 -4.70 22.70 3.91
C LEU A 79 -4.60 24.23 3.77
N PRO A 80 -4.29 24.96 4.84
CA PRO A 80 -4.31 26.43 4.83
C PRO A 80 -3.10 27.08 4.15
N ASP A 81 -2.00 26.33 4.01
CA ASP A 81 -0.69 26.85 3.56
C ASP A 81 -0.23 26.29 2.21
N LEU A 82 -0.53 25.03 1.90
CA LEU A 82 -0.11 24.34 0.68
C LEU A 82 -1.26 23.51 0.10
N ASP A 83 -1.28 23.29 -1.20
CA ASP A 83 -2.18 22.30 -1.79
C ASP A 83 -1.75 20.88 -1.33
N GLY A 84 -2.69 20.14 -0.73
CA GLY A 84 -2.42 18.79 -0.24
C GLY A 84 -1.96 17.82 -1.32
N LEU A 85 -2.31 18.03 -2.60
CA LEU A 85 -1.77 17.27 -3.72
C LEU A 85 -0.27 17.52 -3.91
N GLU A 86 0.19 18.76 -3.73
CA GLU A 86 1.62 19.10 -3.78
C GLU A 86 2.36 18.50 -2.60
N VAL A 87 1.78 18.55 -1.40
CA VAL A 87 2.32 17.87 -0.20
C VAL A 87 2.45 16.38 -0.44
N CYS A 88 1.44 15.75 -1.02
CA CYS A 88 1.47 14.31 -1.36
C CYS A 88 2.60 14.00 -2.33
N ARG A 89 2.76 14.75 -3.43
CA ARG A 89 3.85 14.58 -4.41
C ARG A 89 5.22 14.78 -3.77
N ALA A 90 5.37 15.82 -2.96
CA ALA A 90 6.64 16.12 -2.28
C ALA A 90 7.05 15.01 -1.30
N ILE A 91 6.12 14.47 -0.51
CA ILE A 91 6.41 13.32 0.36
C ILE A 91 6.78 12.10 -0.49
N ARG A 92 6.02 11.81 -1.54
CA ARG A 92 6.22 10.63 -2.38
C ARG A 92 7.55 10.67 -3.15
N SER A 93 8.06 11.84 -3.50
CA SER A 93 9.36 11.98 -4.17
C SER A 93 10.56 11.57 -3.31
N ILE A 94 10.38 11.49 -1.97
CA ILE A 94 11.46 11.22 -1.02
C ILE A 94 11.15 10.11 -0.01
N SER A 95 9.93 9.54 -0.04
CA SER A 95 9.48 8.54 0.94
C SER A 95 8.42 7.61 0.37
N ASP A 96 8.55 6.33 0.73
CA ASP A 96 7.55 5.28 0.48
C ASP A 96 6.51 5.16 1.59
N THR A 97 6.50 6.07 2.56
CA THR A 97 5.51 6.06 3.65
C THR A 97 4.11 6.04 3.06
N PRO A 98 3.25 5.10 3.45
CA PRO A 98 1.89 5.02 2.96
C PRO A 98 1.11 6.30 3.23
N ILE A 99 0.35 6.76 2.22
CA ILE A 99 -0.50 7.96 2.29
C ILE A 99 -1.93 7.58 1.94
N ILE A 100 -2.87 7.86 2.85
CA ILE A 100 -4.30 7.81 2.55
C ILE A 100 -4.79 9.26 2.53
N THR A 101 -5.31 9.69 1.39
CA THR A 101 -5.97 10.99 1.28
C THR A 101 -7.37 10.94 1.89
N VAL A 102 -7.67 11.88 2.80
CA VAL A 102 -8.94 11.95 3.53
C VAL A 102 -9.51 13.37 3.39
N THR A 103 -10.41 13.61 2.45
CA THR A 103 -10.81 14.97 2.07
C THR A 103 -12.30 15.11 1.77
N ALA A 104 -12.80 16.35 1.81
CA ALA A 104 -14.17 16.67 1.40
C ALA A 104 -14.34 16.73 -0.13
N ARG A 105 -13.27 16.79 -0.91
CA ARG A 105 -13.33 16.78 -2.37
C ARG A 105 -13.92 15.47 -2.88
N ARG A 106 -14.97 15.53 -3.68
CA ARG A 106 -15.79 14.37 -4.07
C ARG A 106 -15.79 14.06 -5.56
N SER A 107 -15.21 14.96 -6.37
CA SER A 107 -15.23 14.76 -7.80
C SER A 107 -14.37 13.55 -8.20
N GLU A 108 -14.72 12.94 -9.32
CA GLU A 108 -13.91 11.85 -9.87
C GLU A 108 -12.50 12.36 -10.23
N LEU A 109 -12.42 13.60 -10.70
CA LEU A 109 -11.15 14.25 -11.02
C LEU A 109 -10.27 14.41 -9.78
N ASP A 110 -10.81 14.84 -8.64
CA ASP A 110 -10.04 14.97 -7.39
C ASP A 110 -9.48 13.63 -6.93
N CYS A 111 -10.29 12.57 -7.03
CA CYS A 111 -9.84 11.22 -6.71
C CYS A 111 -8.69 10.77 -7.63
N VAL A 112 -8.82 11.02 -8.94
CA VAL A 112 -7.78 10.73 -9.93
C VAL A 112 -6.50 11.49 -9.61
N LEU A 113 -6.60 12.79 -9.36
CA LEU A 113 -5.45 13.65 -9.04
C LEU A 113 -4.75 13.23 -7.73
N GLY A 114 -5.52 12.85 -6.69
CA GLY A 114 -4.97 12.34 -5.44
C GLY A 114 -4.15 11.06 -5.62
N LEU A 115 -4.70 10.09 -6.38
CA LEU A 115 -4.00 8.85 -6.68
C LEU A 115 -2.78 9.06 -7.59
N GLN A 116 -2.88 9.99 -8.57
CA GLN A 116 -1.76 10.39 -9.43
C GLN A 116 -0.65 11.12 -8.65
N ALA A 117 -1.01 11.86 -7.61
CA ALA A 117 -0.04 12.50 -6.72
C ALA A 117 0.74 11.48 -5.86
N GLY A 118 0.38 10.20 -5.90
CA GLY A 118 1.05 9.13 -5.19
C GLY A 118 0.37 8.68 -3.90
N SER A 119 -0.89 9.10 -3.66
CA SER A 119 -1.70 8.54 -2.57
C SER A 119 -1.94 7.04 -2.80
N ASP A 120 -1.83 6.24 -1.74
CA ASP A 120 -2.08 4.80 -1.79
C ASP A 120 -3.58 4.47 -1.79
N ASP A 121 -4.40 5.32 -1.15
CA ASP A 121 -5.86 5.23 -1.17
C ASP A 121 -6.48 6.61 -0.98
N TYR A 122 -7.79 6.73 -1.29
CA TYR A 122 -8.54 7.98 -1.26
C TYR A 122 -9.88 7.76 -0.55
N LEU A 123 -10.13 8.53 0.51
CA LEU A 123 -11.33 8.44 1.33
C LEU A 123 -12.06 9.78 1.39
N VAL A 124 -13.32 9.79 0.99
CA VAL A 124 -14.16 11.00 0.94
C VAL A 124 -14.91 11.20 2.24
N LYS A 125 -14.83 12.40 2.83
CA LYS A 125 -15.63 12.84 3.98
C LYS A 125 -17.12 13.05 3.57
N PRO A 126 -18.12 12.63 4.41
CA PRO A 126 -17.98 11.88 5.64
C PRO A 126 -17.72 10.39 5.38
N TYR A 127 -16.93 9.75 6.23
CA TYR A 127 -16.62 8.34 6.17
C TYR A 127 -16.87 7.64 7.52
N GLY A 128 -17.04 6.33 7.49
CA GLY A 128 -17.14 5.52 8.69
C GLY A 128 -15.77 5.28 9.31
N PHE A 129 -15.61 5.45 10.64
CA PHE A 129 -14.32 5.20 11.30
C PHE A 129 -13.83 3.75 11.11
N ARG A 130 -14.75 2.76 11.04
CA ARG A 130 -14.41 1.37 10.72
C ARG A 130 -13.88 1.20 9.29
N GLU A 131 -14.43 1.96 8.34
CA GLU A 131 -13.93 1.97 6.96
C GLU A 131 -12.49 2.50 6.91
N LEU A 132 -12.22 3.62 7.60
CA LEU A 132 -10.87 4.17 7.70
C LEU A 132 -9.89 3.13 8.27
N LEU A 133 -10.22 2.49 9.39
CA LEU A 133 -9.36 1.46 10.00
C LEU A 133 -9.08 0.29 9.05
N ALA A 134 -10.09 -0.21 8.34
CA ALA A 134 -9.91 -1.28 7.36
C ALA A 134 -8.95 -0.88 6.24
N ARG A 135 -9.05 0.36 5.74
CA ARG A 135 -8.15 0.91 4.72
C ARG A 135 -6.73 1.11 5.24
N MET A 136 -6.59 1.66 6.46
CA MET A 136 -5.30 1.80 7.14
C MET A 136 -4.60 0.44 7.28
N ASP A 137 -5.31 -0.57 7.76
CA ASP A 137 -4.76 -1.92 7.90
C ASP A 137 -4.36 -2.51 6.54
N ALA A 138 -5.17 -2.33 5.52
CA ALA A 138 -4.88 -2.78 4.17
C ALA A 138 -3.61 -2.15 3.60
N VAL A 139 -3.45 -0.84 3.76
CA VAL A 139 -2.28 -0.09 3.25
C VAL A 139 -1.03 -0.40 4.06
N MET A 140 -1.12 -0.49 5.41
CA MET A 140 0.02 -0.74 6.28
C MET A 140 0.55 -2.18 6.26
N ARG A 141 -0.29 -3.20 6.03
CA ARG A 141 0.18 -4.60 5.94
C ARG A 141 1.29 -4.78 4.91
N ARG A 142 1.30 -3.98 3.87
CA ARG A 142 2.24 -4.05 2.74
C ARG A 142 3.52 -3.28 2.96
N SER A 143 3.46 -2.18 3.72
CA SER A 143 4.65 -1.37 4.02
C SER A 143 5.63 -2.09 4.94
N HIS A 144 5.15 -3.04 5.75
CA HIS A 144 5.98 -3.81 6.69
C HIS A 144 6.39 -5.20 6.16
N GLY A 145 6.40 -5.39 4.83
CA GLY A 145 6.94 -6.61 4.22
C GLY A 145 6.27 -7.88 4.75
N ARG A 146 5.35 -8.46 3.96
CA ARG A 146 5.37 -9.92 3.91
C ARG A 146 6.81 -10.25 3.50
N PRO A 147 7.57 -11.07 4.26
CA PRO A 147 8.86 -11.52 3.77
C PRO A 147 8.57 -12.11 2.39
N ALA A 148 9.23 -11.57 1.36
CA ALA A 148 9.22 -12.17 0.05
C ALA A 148 9.74 -13.59 0.28
N THR A 149 8.84 -14.56 0.34
CA THR A 149 9.22 -15.95 0.28
C THR A 149 9.94 -16.09 -1.05
N ALA A 150 11.27 -16.06 -0.99
CA ALA A 150 12.22 -16.53 -1.99
C ALA A 150 11.96 -16.07 -3.45
N ASP A 151 11.91 -14.75 -3.70
CA ASP A 151 12.00 -14.23 -5.07
C ASP A 151 13.06 -13.11 -5.17
N THR A 152 14.15 -13.29 -4.40
CA THR A 152 15.32 -12.40 -4.48
C THR A 152 15.99 -12.58 -5.83
N GLY A 153 15.79 -11.59 -6.72
CA GLY A 153 16.49 -11.53 -8.00
C GLY A 153 15.63 -11.76 -9.24
N ARG A 154 14.30 -11.88 -9.13
CA ARG A 154 13.46 -12.10 -10.31
C ARG A 154 13.27 -10.81 -11.09
N VAL A 155 13.88 -10.78 -12.27
CA VAL A 155 13.59 -9.79 -13.29
C VAL A 155 12.54 -10.38 -14.23
N ILE A 156 11.42 -9.67 -14.41
CA ILE A 156 10.38 -10.05 -15.37
C ILE A 156 10.59 -9.23 -16.64
N THR A 157 10.61 -9.88 -17.79
CA THR A 157 10.72 -9.22 -19.08
C THR A 157 9.52 -9.58 -19.97
N HIS A 158 8.93 -8.57 -20.61
CA HIS A 158 7.79 -8.75 -21.52
C HIS A 158 7.77 -7.65 -22.57
N ALA A 159 7.94 -7.99 -23.84
CA ALA A 159 7.85 -7.06 -24.98
C ALA A 159 8.66 -5.74 -24.83
N GLY A 160 9.85 -5.80 -24.22
CA GLY A 160 10.70 -4.63 -23.95
C GLY A 160 10.42 -3.92 -22.62
N LEU A 161 9.41 -4.34 -21.87
CA LEU A 161 9.21 -3.98 -20.47
C LEU A 161 10.11 -4.88 -19.60
N ARG A 162 10.87 -4.30 -18.68
CA ARG A 162 11.68 -4.99 -17.68
C ARG A 162 11.26 -4.52 -16.30
N ILE A 163 10.94 -5.44 -15.41
CA ILE A 163 10.53 -5.18 -14.03
C ILE A 163 11.54 -5.85 -13.11
N ASP A 164 12.26 -5.06 -12.33
CA ASP A 164 13.14 -5.52 -11.28
C ASP A 164 12.37 -5.51 -9.96
N VAL A 165 12.01 -6.70 -9.49
CA VAL A 165 11.16 -6.85 -8.30
C VAL A 165 11.92 -6.45 -7.03
N ALA A 166 13.22 -6.73 -6.97
CA ALA A 166 14.05 -6.43 -5.80
C ALA A 166 14.30 -4.92 -5.66
N ALA A 167 14.62 -4.26 -6.79
CA ALA A 167 14.83 -2.82 -6.83
C ALA A 167 13.53 -2.01 -6.86
N ARG A 168 12.36 -2.68 -7.02
CA ARG A 168 11.05 -2.04 -7.26
C ARG A 168 11.11 -1.01 -8.41
N ALA A 169 11.84 -1.33 -9.44
CA ALA A 169 12.05 -0.47 -10.60
C ALA A 169 11.55 -1.14 -11.88
N ALA A 170 11.06 -0.34 -12.81
CA ALA A 170 10.68 -0.82 -14.13
C ALA A 170 11.29 0.07 -15.22
N THR A 171 11.64 -0.55 -16.35
CA THR A 171 12.10 0.15 -17.53
C THR A 171 11.31 -0.31 -18.75
N LEU A 172 11.06 0.59 -19.70
CA LEU A 172 10.46 0.25 -20.97
C LEU A 172 11.44 0.60 -22.09
N ARG A 173 11.89 -0.41 -22.85
CA ARG A 173 12.91 -0.27 -23.92
C ARG A 173 14.21 0.38 -23.43
N GLY A 174 14.55 0.15 -22.17
CA GLY A 174 15.75 0.70 -21.51
C GLY A 174 15.51 2.02 -20.75
N GLU A 175 14.42 2.73 -21.04
CA GLU A 175 14.09 3.99 -20.35
C GLU A 175 13.38 3.72 -19.02
N PRO A 176 13.79 4.36 -17.91
CA PRO A 176 13.16 4.17 -16.62
C PRO A 176 11.72 4.69 -16.61
N LEU A 177 10.82 3.96 -15.94
CA LEU A 177 9.44 4.36 -15.71
C LEU A 177 9.34 4.94 -14.31
N ASP A 178 8.87 6.17 -14.20
CA ASP A 178 8.54 6.80 -12.92
C ASP A 178 7.18 6.30 -12.43
N LEU A 179 7.20 5.24 -11.64
CA LEU A 179 6.01 4.58 -11.11
C LEU A 179 5.83 4.89 -9.63
N THR A 180 4.61 5.23 -9.24
CA THR A 180 4.25 5.21 -7.82
C THR A 180 4.25 3.77 -7.30
N ARG A 181 4.29 3.60 -5.97
CA ARG A 181 4.29 2.29 -5.33
C ARG A 181 3.14 1.40 -5.82
N LYS A 182 1.92 1.94 -5.92
CA LYS A 182 0.73 1.18 -6.35
C LYS A 182 0.73 0.87 -7.84
N GLU A 183 1.25 1.75 -8.66
CA GLU A 183 1.44 1.50 -10.08
C GLU A 183 2.46 0.38 -10.30
N PHE A 184 3.55 0.38 -9.54
CA PHE A 184 4.52 -0.71 -9.59
C PHE A 184 3.90 -2.04 -9.15
N ASP A 185 3.17 -2.07 -8.01
CA ASP A 185 2.51 -3.28 -7.51
C ASP A 185 1.48 -3.84 -8.52
N LEU A 186 0.71 -2.95 -9.16
CA LEU A 186 -0.25 -3.32 -10.19
C LEU A 186 0.44 -3.86 -11.45
N LEU A 187 1.48 -3.19 -11.93
CA LEU A 187 2.24 -3.61 -13.10
C LEU A 187 2.91 -4.97 -12.85
N HIS A 188 3.53 -5.14 -11.69
CA HIS A 188 4.15 -6.40 -11.25
C HIS A 188 3.12 -7.52 -11.18
N LEU A 189 1.96 -7.31 -10.56
CA LEU A 189 0.89 -8.30 -10.49
C LEU A 189 0.44 -8.77 -11.89
N LEU A 190 0.21 -7.83 -12.79
CA LEU A 190 -0.20 -8.13 -14.17
C LEU A 190 0.91 -8.87 -14.94
N ALA A 191 2.18 -8.55 -14.68
CA ALA A 191 3.32 -9.17 -15.35
C ALA A 191 3.60 -10.60 -14.87
N VAL A 192 3.46 -10.86 -13.55
CA VAL A 192 3.58 -12.23 -13.01
C VAL A 192 2.49 -13.14 -13.58
N GLN A 193 1.32 -12.60 -13.85
CA GLN A 193 0.18 -13.33 -14.41
C GLN A 193 -0.08 -12.97 -15.88
N ALA A 194 1.00 -12.75 -16.63
CA ALA A 194 0.89 -12.40 -18.05
C ALA A 194 0.00 -13.38 -18.82
N GLY A 195 -0.92 -12.84 -19.63
CA GLY A 195 -1.90 -13.64 -20.38
C GLY A 195 -3.18 -13.97 -19.61
N THR A 196 -3.20 -13.85 -18.28
CA THR A 196 -4.39 -14.11 -17.45
C THR A 196 -5.19 -12.81 -17.27
N VAL A 197 -6.52 -12.91 -17.37
CA VAL A 197 -7.41 -11.79 -17.07
C VAL A 197 -7.67 -11.76 -15.57
N LEU A 198 -7.29 -10.67 -14.92
CA LEU A 198 -7.55 -10.44 -13.51
C LEU A 198 -8.79 -9.55 -13.35
N THR A 199 -9.73 -10.01 -12.54
CA THR A 199 -10.90 -9.19 -12.17
C THR A 199 -10.48 -8.00 -11.30
N ARG A 200 -11.26 -6.91 -11.34
CA ARG A 200 -11.04 -5.76 -10.45
C ARG A 200 -10.97 -6.16 -8.99
N ARG A 201 -11.79 -7.11 -8.56
CA ARG A 201 -11.78 -7.64 -7.19
C ARG A 201 -10.47 -8.37 -6.86
N GLN A 202 -9.95 -9.19 -7.77
CA GLN A 202 -8.65 -9.84 -7.59
C GLN A 202 -7.52 -8.82 -7.53
N ILE A 203 -7.52 -7.82 -8.42
CA ILE A 203 -6.54 -6.75 -8.40
C ILE A 203 -6.63 -5.96 -7.08
N MET A 204 -7.85 -5.58 -6.64
CA MET A 204 -8.04 -4.92 -5.34
C MET A 204 -7.51 -5.76 -4.19
N ALA A 205 -7.83 -7.06 -4.17
CA ALA A 205 -7.36 -7.97 -3.14
C ALA A 205 -5.82 -8.09 -3.12
N HIS A 206 -5.17 -8.14 -4.29
CA HIS A 206 -3.71 -8.32 -4.38
C HIS A 206 -2.93 -7.02 -4.24
N VAL A 207 -3.40 -5.91 -4.81
CA VAL A 207 -2.68 -4.63 -4.79
C VAL A 207 -3.11 -3.75 -3.63
N TRP A 208 -4.35 -3.82 -3.15
CA TRP A 208 -4.87 -3.03 -2.02
C TRP A 208 -5.28 -3.88 -0.81
N ASP A 209 -5.20 -5.23 -0.92
CA ASP A 209 -5.63 -6.19 0.10
C ASP A 209 -7.09 -5.98 0.56
N ASP A 210 -7.90 -5.41 -0.33
CA ASP A 210 -9.29 -5.07 -0.12
C ASP A 210 -10.18 -5.86 -1.08
N ALA A 211 -10.70 -6.97 -0.61
CA ALA A 211 -11.63 -7.81 -1.38
C ALA A 211 -13.08 -7.30 -1.32
N TRP A 212 -13.39 -6.29 -0.48
CA TRP A 212 -14.75 -5.90 -0.11
C TRP A 212 -15.17 -4.51 -0.60
N SER A 213 -14.25 -3.67 -1.06
CA SER A 213 -14.61 -2.32 -1.51
C SER A 213 -15.42 -2.38 -2.82
N PRO A 214 -16.66 -1.88 -2.84
CA PRO A 214 -17.50 -1.87 -4.05
C PRO A 214 -17.01 -0.85 -5.11
N ARG A 215 -16.00 -0.03 -4.80
CA ARG A 215 -15.53 1.05 -5.66
C ARG A 215 -14.32 0.62 -6.48
N GLY A 216 -14.55 -0.04 -7.62
CA GLY A 216 -13.52 -0.39 -8.61
C GLY A 216 -12.81 0.80 -9.27
N ARG A 217 -13.19 2.04 -8.93
CA ARG A 217 -12.60 3.26 -9.51
C ARG A 217 -11.11 3.40 -9.26
N THR A 218 -10.61 2.97 -8.09
CA THR A 218 -9.18 3.01 -7.75
C THR A 218 -8.34 2.20 -8.74
N VAL A 219 -8.80 0.99 -9.10
CA VAL A 219 -8.10 0.14 -10.09
C VAL A 219 -8.11 0.79 -11.46
N ASP A 220 -9.28 1.27 -11.92
CA ASP A 220 -9.42 1.90 -13.24
C ASP A 220 -8.54 3.14 -13.37
N THR A 221 -8.43 3.95 -12.31
CA THR A 221 -7.56 5.12 -12.27
C THR A 221 -6.09 4.73 -12.42
N HIS A 222 -5.59 3.78 -11.61
CA HIS A 222 -4.19 3.33 -11.70
C HIS A 222 -3.90 2.63 -13.04
N VAL A 223 -4.86 1.93 -13.63
CA VAL A 223 -4.73 1.40 -15.00
C VAL A 223 -4.59 2.54 -16.00
N GLY A 224 -5.37 3.61 -15.85
CA GLY A 224 -5.29 4.79 -16.71
C GLY A 224 -3.92 5.46 -16.64
N THR A 225 -3.40 5.70 -15.43
CA THR A 225 -2.08 6.32 -15.23
C THR A 225 -0.94 5.44 -15.74
N LEU A 226 -1.00 4.12 -15.49
CA LEU A 226 -0.02 3.18 -16.02
C LEU A 226 -0.01 3.16 -17.54
N ARG A 227 -1.16 3.17 -18.20
CA ARG A 227 -1.23 3.26 -19.67
C ARG A 227 -0.58 4.52 -20.21
N ALA A 228 -0.80 5.66 -19.56
CA ALA A 228 -0.16 6.92 -19.94
C ALA A 228 1.36 6.83 -19.79
N LYS A 229 1.88 6.29 -18.67
CA LYS A 229 3.32 6.12 -18.44
C LYS A 229 3.96 5.08 -19.37
N LEU A 230 3.23 4.04 -19.75
CA LEU A 230 3.67 3.03 -20.72
C LEU A 230 3.53 3.49 -22.19
N GLY A 231 2.94 4.67 -22.40
CA GLY A 231 2.80 5.30 -23.73
C GLY A 231 1.73 4.66 -24.63
N SER A 232 1.03 3.62 -24.20
CA SER A 232 -0.04 2.96 -24.98
C SER A 232 -1.04 2.21 -24.10
N SER A 233 -2.32 2.26 -24.49
CA SER A 233 -3.37 1.45 -23.85
C SER A 233 -3.25 -0.05 -24.16
N ALA A 234 -2.47 -0.44 -25.16
CA ALA A 234 -2.23 -1.83 -25.52
C ALA A 234 -1.47 -2.60 -24.44
N TRP A 235 -0.70 -1.93 -23.58
CA TRP A 235 0.04 -2.56 -22.47
C TRP A 235 -0.86 -3.18 -21.42
N ILE A 236 -2.03 -2.60 -21.17
CA ILE A 236 -2.99 -3.15 -20.22
C ILE A 236 -4.33 -3.23 -20.94
N VAL A 237 -4.72 -4.42 -21.35
CA VAL A 237 -5.93 -4.67 -22.10
C VAL A 237 -7.13 -4.77 -21.16
N THR A 238 -8.20 -4.00 -21.45
CA THR A 238 -9.47 -4.14 -20.75
C THR A 238 -10.28 -5.28 -21.37
N VAL A 239 -10.64 -6.25 -20.57
CA VAL A 239 -11.63 -7.27 -20.93
C VAL A 239 -12.98 -6.83 -20.36
N ARG A 240 -13.86 -6.33 -21.24
CA ARG A 240 -15.14 -5.71 -20.84
C ARG A 240 -15.96 -6.66 -19.95
N GLY A 241 -16.51 -6.13 -18.86
CA GLY A 241 -17.30 -6.90 -17.89
C GLY A 241 -16.49 -7.84 -16.99
N VAL A 242 -15.17 -8.04 -17.24
CA VAL A 242 -14.32 -8.97 -16.49
C VAL A 242 -13.22 -8.23 -15.71
N GLY A 243 -12.27 -7.60 -16.41
CA GLY A 243 -11.12 -7.00 -15.74
C GLY A 243 -10.02 -6.56 -16.70
N PHE A 244 -8.76 -6.81 -16.29
CA PHE A 244 -7.57 -6.37 -17.00
C PHE A 244 -6.56 -7.51 -17.15
N ARG A 245 -5.74 -7.46 -18.18
CA ARG A 245 -4.58 -8.33 -18.37
C ARG A 245 -3.40 -7.55 -18.96
N LEU A 246 -2.19 -8.05 -18.74
CA LEU A 246 -1.04 -7.52 -19.45
C LEU A 246 -1.19 -7.83 -20.94
N GLY A 247 -0.94 -6.84 -21.77
CA GLY A 247 -0.82 -6.94 -23.22
C GLY A 247 0.60 -6.60 -23.65
N GLY A 248 0.72 -6.03 -24.83
CA GLY A 248 1.96 -5.50 -25.42
C GLY A 248 1.63 -4.87 -26.76
N PRO A 249 2.39 -3.87 -27.22
CA PRO A 249 2.26 -3.35 -28.59
C PRO A 249 2.72 -4.35 -29.63
#